data_2b9677698ab77a7af3c4ff41407a06e9
#
_entry.id   2b9677698ab77a7af3c4ff41407a06e9
#
_cell.length_a   1.000
_cell.length_b   1.000
_cell.length_c   1.000
_cell.angle_alpha   90.00
_cell.angle_beta   90.00
_cell.angle_gamma   90.00
#
_symmetry.space_group_name_H-M   'P 1'
#
loop_
_entity.id
_entity.type
_entity.pdbx_description
1 polymer ?
#
loop_
_entity_poly.entity_id
_entity_poly.type
_entity_poly.pdbx_seq_one_letter_code
_entity_poly.pdbx_strand_id
1 'polypeptide(L)'
;MAGGAVVIAKRATRLMLAATMIQVATQAASPAAAETLVVQGSTTFNRRIMEPFHSQIEAAAGHVLTIIPNKSTPGLLGLLEGRAHLSMISAPLRTEIDILRQTAPGVAYDQLREFNISKTQIAIGVHQSNPVRKASAETIAKILQGGIRNWRELGGPDLPIRVVLVGGGGGVTAVVESELLRGQKLGAPSPIFVKTPVQLVQVVEQERGALGFAQLALVRQRGIPELVTDKPLQQTLSLVTLGSPTPAMQAVIDATRLAAQKMM
;
A
#
# COMPACT_ATOMS: atom_id res chain seq x y z
N MET A 1 -34.77 -53.18 -93.43
CA MET A 1 -35.19 -53.96 -92.31
C MET A 1 -34.41 -53.43 -91.14
N ALA A 2 -35.11 -52.95 -90.22
CA ALA A 2 -34.77 -52.55 -88.84
C ALA A 2 -33.45 -51.79 -88.61
N GLY A 3 -33.53 -50.47 -88.51
CA GLY A 3 -32.54 -49.56 -87.98
C GLY A 3 -32.82 -49.28 -86.54
N GLY A 4 -31.80 -49.53 -85.69
CA GLY A 4 -31.83 -49.18 -84.21
C GLY A 4 -31.26 -47.81 -83.97
N ALA A 5 -32.05 -46.92 -83.40
CA ALA A 5 -31.62 -45.58 -82.93
C ALA A 5 -30.99 -45.66 -81.59
N VAL A 6 -29.77 -45.15 -81.45
CA VAL A 6 -29.05 -45.02 -80.20
C VAL A 6 -29.43 -43.68 -79.56
N VAL A 7 -30.08 -43.72 -78.37
CA VAL A 7 -30.41 -42.55 -77.59
C VAL A 7 -29.25 -42.27 -76.62
N ILE A 8 -28.57 -41.12 -76.77
CA ILE A 8 -27.53 -40.66 -75.94
C ILE A 8 -28.19 -39.86 -74.73
N ALA A 9 -28.18 -40.47 -73.56
CA ALA A 9 -28.64 -39.81 -72.38
C ALA A 9 -27.54 -38.90 -71.78
N LYS A 10 -27.70 -37.59 -71.81
CA LYS A 10 -26.85 -36.60 -71.10
C LYS A 10 -27.19 -36.59 -69.61
N ARG A 11 -26.29 -37.14 -68.77
CA ARG A 11 -26.36 -36.98 -67.35
C ARG A 11 -25.88 -35.57 -66.99
N ALA A 12 -26.78 -34.70 -66.54
CA ALA A 12 -26.46 -33.42 -65.91
C ALA A 12 -26.11 -33.66 -64.42
N THR A 13 -24.83 -33.56 -64.13
CA THR A 13 -24.36 -33.60 -62.74
C THR A 13 -24.63 -32.25 -62.11
N ARG A 14 -25.64 -32.14 -61.21
CA ARG A 14 -25.86 -30.96 -60.32
C ARG A 14 -24.84 -31.02 -59.21
N LEU A 15 -23.87 -30.10 -59.22
CA LEU A 15 -23.00 -29.77 -58.05
C LEU A 15 -23.86 -28.99 -57.10
N MET A 16 -24.22 -29.60 -55.97
CA MET A 16 -24.71 -28.83 -54.76
C MET A 16 -23.52 -28.29 -54.00
N LEU A 17 -23.28 -26.98 -54.12
CA LEU A 17 -22.39 -26.25 -53.17
C LEU A 17 -23.14 -26.10 -51.85
N ALA A 18 -22.78 -26.91 -50.85
CA ALA A 18 -23.17 -26.68 -49.47
C ALA A 18 -22.34 -25.54 -48.89
N ALA A 19 -22.91 -24.34 -48.85
CA ALA A 19 -22.33 -23.20 -48.12
C ALA A 19 -22.51 -23.44 -46.61
N THR A 20 -21.47 -23.94 -45.97
CA THR A 20 -21.41 -24.03 -44.48
C THR A 20 -21.18 -22.62 -43.94
N MET A 21 -22.24 -21.95 -43.51
CA MET A 21 -22.12 -20.72 -42.74
C MET A 21 -21.57 -21.07 -41.37
N ILE A 22 -20.28 -20.75 -41.12
CA ILE A 22 -19.69 -20.74 -39.79
C ILE A 22 -20.27 -19.50 -39.09
N GLN A 23 -21.29 -19.69 -38.29
CA GLN A 23 -21.74 -18.67 -37.32
C GLN A 23 -20.68 -18.56 -36.21
N VAL A 24 -19.78 -17.59 -36.33
CA VAL A 24 -18.93 -17.15 -35.24
C VAL A 24 -19.88 -16.48 -34.24
N ALA A 25 -20.31 -17.26 -33.25
CA ALA A 25 -21.00 -16.69 -32.08
C ALA A 25 -20.01 -15.81 -31.34
N THR A 26 -20.02 -14.51 -31.60
CA THR A 26 -19.44 -13.50 -30.72
C THR A 26 -20.20 -13.60 -29.40
N GLN A 27 -19.67 -14.36 -28.46
CA GLN A 27 -20.11 -14.28 -27.06
C GLN A 27 -19.76 -12.88 -26.58
N ALA A 28 -20.74 -11.97 -26.64
CA ALA A 28 -20.68 -10.71 -25.93
C ALA A 28 -20.54 -11.09 -24.45
N ALA A 29 -19.35 -10.84 -23.87
CA ALA A 29 -19.16 -10.98 -22.43
C ALA A 29 -20.20 -10.09 -21.76
N SER A 30 -21.16 -10.70 -21.08
CA SER A 30 -22.09 -9.94 -20.25
C SER A 30 -21.28 -9.05 -19.33
N PRO A 31 -21.58 -7.76 -19.19
CA PRO A 31 -20.92 -6.91 -18.21
C PRO A 31 -21.05 -7.59 -16.86
N ALA A 32 -19.92 -7.87 -16.22
CA ALA A 32 -19.92 -8.43 -14.86
C ALA A 32 -20.75 -7.49 -13.99
N ALA A 33 -21.72 -8.05 -13.25
CA ALA A 33 -22.55 -7.26 -12.35
C ALA A 33 -21.67 -6.51 -11.34
N ALA A 34 -22.02 -5.25 -11.05
CA ALA A 34 -21.30 -4.47 -10.06
C ALA A 34 -21.35 -5.17 -8.69
N GLU A 35 -20.19 -5.51 -8.15
CA GLU A 35 -20.06 -6.12 -6.83
C GLU A 35 -19.78 -5.04 -5.77
N THR A 36 -20.18 -5.33 -4.52
CA THR A 36 -19.76 -4.49 -3.38
C THR A 36 -18.56 -5.16 -2.72
N LEU A 37 -17.41 -4.47 -2.75
CA LEU A 37 -16.18 -4.94 -2.14
C LEU A 37 -15.88 -4.20 -0.84
N VAL A 38 -15.61 -4.96 0.23
CA VAL A 38 -15.19 -4.41 1.52
C VAL A 38 -13.68 -4.27 1.54
N VAL A 39 -13.18 -3.05 1.80
CA VAL A 39 -11.76 -2.73 1.90
C VAL A 39 -11.46 -2.19 3.29
N GLN A 40 -10.66 -2.91 4.08
CA GLN A 40 -10.33 -2.53 5.46
C GLN A 40 -8.84 -2.20 5.60
N GLY A 41 -8.49 -1.42 6.61
CA GLY A 41 -7.09 -1.32 7.01
C GLY A 41 -6.56 0.10 7.24
N SER A 42 -5.36 0.34 6.75
CA SER A 42 -4.56 1.53 7.04
C SER A 42 -5.29 2.85 6.87
N THR A 43 -5.38 3.62 7.94
CA THR A 43 -5.90 5.00 7.91
C THR A 43 -5.02 5.93 7.09
N THR A 44 -3.71 5.67 6.99
CA THR A 44 -2.80 6.43 6.13
C THR A 44 -3.11 6.18 4.65
N PHE A 45 -3.29 4.92 4.27
CA PHE A 45 -3.69 4.56 2.91
C PHE A 45 -5.04 5.20 2.55
N ASN A 46 -6.03 5.05 3.45
CA ASN A 46 -7.36 5.63 3.25
C ASN A 46 -7.30 7.13 2.99
N ARG A 47 -6.72 7.91 3.90
CA ARG A 47 -6.64 9.38 3.79
C ARG A 47 -5.90 9.85 2.55
N ARG A 48 -4.89 9.10 2.11
CA ARG A 48 -4.08 9.51 0.97
C ARG A 48 -4.66 9.11 -0.37
N ILE A 49 -5.34 7.97 -0.45
CA ILE A 49 -5.76 7.40 -1.73
C ILE A 49 -7.26 7.15 -1.77
N MET A 50 -7.81 6.32 -0.85
CA MET A 50 -9.20 5.92 -0.98
C MET A 50 -10.17 7.09 -0.79
N GLU A 51 -9.98 7.89 0.24
CA GLU A 51 -10.88 9.00 0.56
C GLU A 51 -10.90 10.09 -0.54
N PRO A 52 -9.77 10.62 -1.03
CA PRO A 52 -9.79 11.66 -2.07
C PRO A 52 -10.17 11.15 -3.46
N PHE A 53 -10.01 9.85 -3.75
CA PHE A 53 -10.27 9.28 -5.07
C PHE A 53 -11.38 8.22 -5.08
N HIS A 54 -12.19 8.11 -4.02
CA HIS A 54 -13.18 7.06 -3.84
C HIS A 54 -14.08 6.89 -5.07
N SER A 55 -14.81 7.93 -5.45
CA SER A 55 -15.72 7.89 -6.60
C SER A 55 -15.01 7.61 -7.94
N GLN A 56 -13.75 8.06 -8.09
CA GLN A 56 -12.98 7.79 -9.30
C GLN A 56 -12.56 6.32 -9.36
N ILE A 57 -12.19 5.72 -8.22
CA ILE A 57 -11.81 4.32 -8.13
C ILE A 57 -13.03 3.44 -8.40
N GLU A 58 -14.19 3.73 -7.81
CA GLU A 58 -15.44 3.00 -8.06
C GLU A 58 -15.84 3.07 -9.53
N ALA A 59 -15.84 4.27 -10.12
CA ALA A 59 -16.17 4.46 -11.51
C ALA A 59 -15.23 3.73 -12.47
N ALA A 60 -13.92 3.74 -12.17
CA ALA A 60 -12.91 3.07 -13.00
C ALA A 60 -12.93 1.54 -12.82
N ALA A 61 -13.23 1.05 -11.62
CA ALA A 61 -13.32 -0.38 -11.33
C ALA A 61 -14.66 -0.99 -11.75
N GLY A 62 -15.73 -0.19 -11.85
CA GLY A 62 -17.10 -0.68 -12.10
C GLY A 62 -17.73 -1.38 -10.90
N HIS A 63 -17.23 -1.13 -9.68
CA HIS A 63 -17.65 -1.78 -8.43
C HIS A 63 -17.86 -0.77 -7.32
N VAL A 64 -18.70 -1.13 -6.33
CA VAL A 64 -18.96 -0.31 -5.14
C VAL A 64 -17.99 -0.70 -4.03
N LEU A 65 -17.46 0.29 -3.29
CA LEU A 65 -16.49 0.06 -2.22
C LEU A 65 -17.04 0.47 -0.86
N THR A 66 -17.00 -0.45 0.09
CA THR A 66 -17.19 -0.16 1.52
C THR A 66 -15.84 -0.04 2.18
N ILE A 67 -15.43 1.19 2.53
CA ILE A 67 -14.11 1.45 3.11
C ILE A 67 -14.21 1.50 4.64
N ILE A 68 -13.37 0.70 5.34
CA ILE A 68 -13.32 0.64 6.81
C ILE A 68 -11.88 0.93 7.26
N PRO A 69 -11.52 2.18 7.58
CA PRO A 69 -10.19 2.55 8.07
C PRO A 69 -10.04 2.18 9.54
N ASN A 70 -9.32 1.08 9.83
CA ASN A 70 -9.16 0.53 11.18
C ASN A 70 -7.71 0.12 11.53
N LYS A 71 -6.69 0.69 10.88
CA LYS A 71 -5.25 0.37 10.90
C LYS A 71 -4.90 -0.90 10.08
N SER A 72 -3.60 -1.05 9.72
CA SER A 72 -3.12 -2.14 8.86
C SER A 72 -3.38 -3.52 9.48
N THR A 73 -2.93 -3.76 10.70
CA THR A 73 -3.04 -5.07 11.37
C THR A 73 -4.48 -5.55 11.54
N PRO A 74 -5.44 -4.75 12.07
CA PRO A 74 -6.86 -5.15 12.13
C PRO A 74 -7.49 -5.33 10.75
N GLY A 75 -7.10 -4.55 9.76
CA GLY A 75 -7.57 -4.73 8.38
C GLY A 75 -7.10 -6.05 7.77
N LEU A 76 -5.84 -6.41 7.99
CA LEU A 76 -5.29 -7.68 7.54
C LEU A 76 -5.94 -8.87 8.26
N LEU A 77 -6.22 -8.73 9.56
CA LEU A 77 -6.99 -9.73 10.30
C LEU A 77 -8.40 -9.90 9.72
N GLY A 78 -9.08 -8.77 9.41
CA GLY A 78 -10.39 -8.81 8.76
C GLY A 78 -10.39 -9.50 7.40
N LEU A 79 -9.32 -9.35 6.62
CA LEU A 79 -9.12 -10.09 5.37
C LEU A 79 -8.97 -11.60 5.62
N LEU A 80 -8.15 -12.01 6.59
CA LEU A 80 -7.90 -13.40 6.94
C LEU A 80 -9.15 -14.10 7.50
N GLU A 81 -10.03 -13.35 8.16
CA GLU A 81 -11.31 -13.84 8.69
C GLU A 81 -12.47 -13.76 7.67
N GLY A 82 -12.21 -13.36 6.43
CA GLY A 82 -13.22 -13.24 5.38
C GLY A 82 -14.20 -12.06 5.55
N ARG A 83 -13.91 -11.10 6.46
CA ARG A 83 -14.71 -9.89 6.68
C ARG A 83 -14.35 -8.75 5.71
N ALA A 84 -13.27 -8.89 4.97
CA ALA A 84 -12.85 -7.96 3.93
C ALA A 84 -12.42 -8.73 2.68
N HIS A 85 -12.57 -8.11 1.52
CA HIS A 85 -12.10 -8.61 0.23
C HIS A 85 -10.66 -8.15 -0.05
N LEU A 86 -10.32 -6.94 0.42
CA LEU A 86 -9.00 -6.32 0.29
C LEU A 86 -8.58 -5.71 1.63
N SER A 87 -7.30 -5.78 1.95
CA SER A 87 -6.74 -5.05 3.09
C SER A 87 -5.80 -3.95 2.61
N MET A 88 -5.94 -2.75 3.19
CA MET A 88 -5.02 -1.64 3.03
C MET A 88 -3.91 -1.75 4.07
N ILE A 89 -2.66 -1.76 3.65
CA ILE A 89 -1.52 -1.70 4.58
C ILE A 89 -0.59 -0.52 4.23
N SER A 90 0.11 -0.02 5.23
CA SER A 90 1.09 1.06 5.12
C SER A 90 2.38 0.76 5.87
N ALA A 91 2.57 -0.48 6.24
CA ALA A 91 3.81 -1.05 6.76
C ALA A 91 4.17 -2.26 5.89
N PRO A 92 5.42 -2.75 5.90
CA PRO A 92 5.79 -3.96 5.19
C PRO A 92 4.90 -5.14 5.61
N LEU A 93 4.38 -5.89 4.64
CA LEU A 93 3.48 -7.03 4.91
C LEU A 93 4.08 -8.01 5.92
N ARG A 94 5.39 -8.26 5.83
CA ARG A 94 6.10 -9.13 6.77
C ARG A 94 5.97 -8.65 8.22
N THR A 95 6.12 -7.35 8.45
CA THR A 95 5.99 -6.76 9.80
C THR A 95 4.56 -6.97 10.36
N GLU A 96 3.55 -6.77 9.52
CA GLU A 96 2.15 -7.00 9.91
C GLU A 96 1.89 -8.49 10.22
N ILE A 97 2.46 -9.39 9.42
CA ILE A 97 2.37 -10.85 9.66
C ILE A 97 3.05 -11.22 10.98
N ASP A 98 4.24 -10.68 11.28
CA ASP A 98 4.96 -10.99 12.52
C ASP A 98 4.19 -10.53 13.76
N ILE A 99 3.46 -9.41 13.68
CA ILE A 99 2.55 -8.96 14.74
C ILE A 99 1.36 -9.93 14.88
N LEU A 100 0.72 -10.30 13.76
CA LEU A 100 -0.45 -11.17 13.77
C LEU A 100 -0.14 -12.59 14.24
N ARG A 101 1.05 -13.12 13.94
CA ARG A 101 1.47 -14.44 14.43
C ARG A 101 1.47 -14.57 15.95
N GLN A 102 1.64 -13.45 16.67
CA GLN A 102 1.60 -13.43 18.13
C GLN A 102 0.17 -13.56 18.68
N THR A 103 -0.85 -13.15 17.91
CA THR A 103 -2.24 -13.08 18.35
C THR A 103 -3.16 -14.07 17.62
N ALA A 104 -2.80 -14.48 16.42
CA ALA A 104 -3.58 -15.40 15.57
C ALA A 104 -2.68 -16.49 14.97
N PRO A 105 -2.12 -17.40 15.77
CA PRO A 105 -1.31 -18.51 15.27
C PRO A 105 -2.17 -19.50 14.43
N GLY A 106 -1.57 -20.10 13.42
CA GLY A 106 -2.23 -21.13 12.60
C GLY A 106 -3.01 -20.62 11.39
N VAL A 107 -2.91 -19.34 11.07
CA VAL A 107 -3.53 -18.77 9.86
C VAL A 107 -2.59 -18.93 8.65
N ALA A 108 -3.18 -19.07 7.46
CA ALA A 108 -2.46 -19.27 6.18
C ALA A 108 -1.87 -17.93 5.64
N TYR A 109 -0.85 -17.40 6.33
CA TYR A 109 -0.18 -16.15 5.95
C TYR A 109 0.54 -16.23 4.60
N ASP A 110 0.93 -17.41 4.15
CA ASP A 110 1.57 -17.70 2.87
C ASP A 110 0.66 -17.47 1.67
N GLN A 111 -0.65 -17.44 1.89
CA GLN A 111 -1.64 -17.11 0.86
C GLN A 111 -1.84 -15.62 0.63
N LEU A 112 -1.30 -14.75 1.50
CA LEU A 112 -1.40 -13.31 1.33
C LEU A 112 -0.62 -12.85 0.09
N ARG A 113 -1.26 -12.00 -0.73
CA ARG A 113 -0.67 -11.41 -1.94
C ARG A 113 -0.68 -9.90 -1.80
N GLU A 114 0.51 -9.30 -1.90
CA GLU A 114 0.71 -7.86 -1.76
C GLU A 114 0.79 -7.18 -3.12
N PHE A 115 0.04 -6.10 -3.28
CA PHE A 115 0.00 -5.25 -4.47
C PHE A 115 0.44 -3.84 -4.09
N ASN A 116 1.65 -3.48 -4.48
CA ASN A 116 2.17 -2.13 -4.25
C ASN A 116 1.37 -1.12 -5.08
N ILE A 117 0.82 -0.12 -4.42
CA ILE A 117 0.00 0.94 -5.03
C ILE A 117 0.80 2.23 -5.16
N SER A 118 1.44 2.68 -4.08
CA SER A 118 2.20 3.93 -4.06
C SER A 118 3.30 3.88 -3.00
N LYS A 119 4.28 4.77 -3.14
CA LYS A 119 5.31 5.00 -2.13
C LYS A 119 5.22 6.43 -1.64
N THR A 120 5.40 6.64 -0.35
CA THR A 120 5.49 7.97 0.26
C THR A 120 6.79 8.09 1.03
N GLN A 121 7.43 9.25 0.90
CA GLN A 121 8.68 9.50 1.61
C GLN A 121 8.40 9.81 3.08
N ILE A 122 9.27 9.30 3.96
CA ILE A 122 9.33 9.64 5.37
C ILE A 122 10.47 10.62 5.55
N ALA A 123 10.20 11.72 6.25
CA ALA A 123 11.20 12.67 6.68
C ALA A 123 11.48 12.53 8.17
N ILE A 124 12.68 12.89 8.56
CA ILE A 124 13.08 13.08 9.95
C ILE A 124 13.00 14.57 10.24
N GLY A 125 12.03 14.96 11.04
CA GLY A 125 11.85 16.34 11.49
C GLY A 125 12.65 16.62 12.75
N VAL A 126 13.27 17.81 12.82
CA VAL A 126 13.95 18.32 14.01
C VAL A 126 13.43 19.71 14.34
N HIS A 127 13.58 20.13 15.61
CA HIS A 127 13.17 21.47 16.03
C HIS A 127 13.88 22.56 15.21
N GLN A 128 13.21 23.68 14.94
CA GLN A 128 13.73 24.77 14.11
C GLN A 128 15.07 25.36 14.60
N SER A 129 15.32 25.36 15.91
CA SER A 129 16.58 25.86 16.47
C SER A 129 17.75 24.86 16.39
N ASN A 130 17.51 23.62 15.98
CA ASN A 130 18.57 22.62 15.83
C ASN A 130 19.35 22.91 14.52
N PRO A 131 20.68 23.11 14.56
CA PRO A 131 21.45 23.35 13.36
C PRO A 131 21.79 22.08 12.56
N VAL A 132 21.64 20.88 13.15
CA VAL A 132 21.97 19.62 12.51
C VAL A 132 20.95 19.32 11.40
N ARG A 133 21.42 19.18 10.16
CA ARG A 133 20.60 18.98 8.96
C ARG A 133 20.92 17.69 8.21
N LYS A 134 22.01 17.01 8.57
CA LYS A 134 22.45 15.78 7.91
C LYS A 134 22.95 14.78 8.95
N ALA A 135 22.59 13.51 8.78
CA ALA A 135 23.14 12.39 9.53
C ALA A 135 23.02 11.12 8.66
N SER A 136 23.93 10.17 8.82
CA SER A 136 23.78 8.87 8.14
C SER A 136 22.63 8.06 8.74
N ALA A 137 22.06 7.13 7.98
CA ALA A 137 21.06 6.19 8.48
C ALA A 137 21.62 5.38 9.68
N GLU A 138 22.92 5.07 9.67
CA GLU A 138 23.61 4.41 10.80
C GLU A 138 23.61 5.30 12.06
N THR A 139 23.89 6.60 11.89
CA THR A 139 23.84 7.57 13.00
C THR A 139 22.43 7.65 13.60
N ILE A 140 21.40 7.69 12.76
CA ILE A 140 20.00 7.66 13.22
C ILE A 140 19.69 6.35 13.94
N ALA A 141 20.17 5.21 13.44
CA ALA A 141 20.01 3.93 14.12
C ALA A 141 20.66 3.95 15.51
N LYS A 142 21.87 4.51 15.66
CA LYS A 142 22.55 4.68 16.96
C LYS A 142 21.75 5.58 17.92
N ILE A 143 21.10 6.64 17.43
CA ILE A 143 20.19 7.46 18.23
C ILE A 143 19.01 6.63 18.72
N LEU A 144 18.36 5.90 17.81
CA LEU A 144 17.21 5.05 18.15
C LEU A 144 17.56 3.94 19.13
N GLN A 145 18.78 3.42 19.07
CA GLN A 145 19.32 2.39 19.99
C GLN A 145 19.83 2.99 21.31
N GLY A 146 19.87 4.32 21.45
CA GLY A 146 20.35 5.01 22.64
C GLY A 146 21.86 5.07 22.78
N GLY A 147 22.60 4.81 21.71
CA GLY A 147 24.05 4.97 21.64
C GLY A 147 24.50 6.41 21.49
N ILE A 148 23.69 7.26 20.84
CA ILE A 148 23.85 8.71 20.74
C ILE A 148 22.67 9.34 21.43
N ARG A 149 22.90 10.20 22.43
CA ARG A 149 21.85 10.72 23.33
C ARG A 149 21.77 12.23 23.38
N ASN A 150 22.76 12.92 22.85
CA ASN A 150 22.86 14.37 22.93
C ASN A 150 23.19 14.95 21.54
N TRP A 151 22.53 16.03 21.16
CA TRP A 151 22.77 16.70 19.89
C TRP A 151 24.19 17.21 19.73
N ARG A 152 24.90 17.55 20.81
CA ARG A 152 26.33 17.97 20.78
C ARG A 152 27.24 16.89 20.15
N GLU A 153 26.88 15.63 20.26
CA GLU A 153 27.64 14.53 19.65
C GLU A 153 27.60 14.58 18.11
N LEU A 154 26.64 15.34 17.56
CA LEU A 154 26.43 15.57 16.13
C LEU A 154 26.75 17.01 15.71
N GLY A 155 27.44 17.80 16.55
CA GLY A 155 27.72 19.22 16.29
C GLY A 155 26.55 20.16 16.52
N GLY A 156 25.51 19.70 17.20
CA GLY A 156 24.35 20.48 17.63
C GLY A 156 24.51 21.08 19.03
N PRO A 157 23.43 21.65 19.58
CA PRO A 157 23.42 22.22 20.93
C PRO A 157 23.59 21.13 22.00
N ASP A 158 24.00 21.52 23.20
CA ASP A 158 24.04 20.60 24.36
C ASP A 158 22.62 20.37 24.88
N LEU A 159 21.89 19.52 24.18
CA LEU A 159 20.50 19.14 24.48
C LEU A 159 20.33 17.63 24.31
N PRO A 160 19.62 16.95 25.22
CA PRO A 160 19.26 15.55 25.05
C PRO A 160 18.42 15.35 23.79
N ILE A 161 18.69 14.27 23.05
CA ILE A 161 17.85 13.88 21.90
C ILE A 161 16.58 13.23 22.44
N ARG A 162 15.42 13.75 22.01
CA ARG A 162 14.09 13.25 22.36
C ARG A 162 13.46 12.62 21.11
N VAL A 163 13.49 11.31 21.03
CA VAL A 163 12.88 10.57 19.91
C VAL A 163 11.36 10.61 20.04
N VAL A 164 10.67 11.04 18.98
CA VAL A 164 9.21 11.15 18.93
C VAL A 164 8.66 10.17 17.88
N LEU A 165 7.77 9.28 18.29
CA LEU A 165 7.18 8.24 17.45
C LEU A 165 5.66 8.20 17.62
N VAL A 166 4.95 7.72 16.57
CA VAL A 166 3.54 7.40 16.70
C VAL A 166 3.41 6.03 17.36
N GLY A 167 2.78 5.97 18.51
CA GLY A 167 2.59 4.74 19.26
C GLY A 167 1.50 3.82 18.65
N GLY A 168 1.52 2.56 19.05
CA GLY A 168 0.50 1.58 18.67
C GLY A 168 0.62 1.06 17.22
N GLY A 169 1.84 0.98 16.66
CA GLY A 169 2.10 0.33 15.38
C GLY A 169 1.64 1.15 14.16
N GLY A 170 2.04 2.40 14.06
CA GLY A 170 1.83 3.20 12.83
C GLY A 170 2.77 2.77 11.71
N GLY A 171 2.33 2.86 10.45
CA GLY A 171 3.13 2.46 9.30
C GLY A 171 4.50 3.15 9.20
N VAL A 172 4.63 4.42 9.64
CA VAL A 172 5.93 5.11 9.73
C VAL A 172 6.83 4.47 10.79
N THR A 173 6.30 4.20 11.98
CA THR A 173 7.05 3.55 13.07
C THR A 173 7.53 2.16 12.64
N ALA A 174 6.69 1.37 11.96
CA ALA A 174 7.07 0.06 11.44
C ALA A 174 8.20 0.13 10.40
N VAL A 175 8.20 1.17 9.54
CA VAL A 175 9.32 1.40 8.61
C VAL A 175 10.59 1.77 9.35
N VAL A 176 10.51 2.65 10.35
CA VAL A 176 11.67 3.02 11.20
C VAL A 176 12.24 1.79 11.90
N GLU A 177 11.40 0.95 12.47
CA GLU A 177 11.80 -0.30 13.12
C GLU A 177 12.44 -1.30 12.15
N SER A 178 11.85 -1.49 10.97
CA SER A 178 12.38 -2.45 9.99
C SER A 178 13.66 -1.97 9.33
N GLU A 179 13.73 -0.69 8.90
CA GLU A 179 14.83 -0.18 8.09
C GLU A 179 16.02 0.31 8.93
N LEU A 180 15.76 0.89 10.10
CA LEU A 180 16.80 1.48 10.95
C LEU A 180 17.16 0.60 12.13
N LEU A 181 16.17 0.01 12.83
CA LEU A 181 16.47 -0.86 13.97
C LEU A 181 16.78 -2.30 13.56
N ARG A 182 16.31 -2.77 12.38
CA ARG A 182 16.60 -4.12 11.84
C ARG A 182 16.36 -5.25 12.85
N GLY A 183 15.25 -5.18 13.57
CA GLY A 183 14.87 -6.15 14.60
C GLY A 183 15.44 -5.86 15.98
N GLN A 184 16.25 -4.84 16.15
CA GLN A 184 16.69 -4.38 17.48
C GLN A 184 15.58 -3.55 18.14
N LYS A 185 15.59 -3.53 19.47
CA LYS A 185 14.63 -2.75 20.24
C LYS A 185 14.99 -1.25 20.25
N LEU A 186 13.96 -0.40 20.32
CA LEU A 186 14.15 1.01 20.63
C LEU A 186 14.80 1.15 22.02
N GLY A 187 16.01 1.72 22.04
CA GLY A 187 16.80 1.94 23.24
C GLY A 187 17.00 3.42 23.58
N ALA A 188 16.41 4.33 22.79
CA ALA A 188 16.47 5.76 23.05
C ALA A 188 15.89 6.07 24.44
N PRO A 189 16.55 6.92 25.25
CA PRO A 189 16.06 7.26 26.57
C PRO A 189 14.79 8.12 26.49
N SER A 190 13.78 7.75 27.28
CA SER A 190 12.52 8.51 27.42
C SER A 190 11.89 8.91 26.07
N PRO A 191 11.59 7.98 25.16
CA PRO A 191 10.97 8.31 23.90
C PRO A 191 9.55 8.87 24.12
N ILE A 192 9.13 9.79 23.27
CA ILE A 192 7.80 10.38 23.31
C ILE A 192 6.91 9.64 22.33
N PHE A 193 5.84 9.02 22.84
CA PHE A 193 4.84 8.37 22.01
C PHE A 193 3.59 9.23 21.89
N VAL A 194 3.18 9.51 20.67
CA VAL A 194 1.96 10.26 20.36
C VAL A 194 0.96 9.40 19.61
N LYS A 195 -0.29 9.85 19.54
CA LYS A 195 -1.37 9.07 18.89
C LYS A 195 -1.45 9.27 17.38
N THR A 196 -1.01 10.43 16.87
CA THR A 196 -1.15 10.78 15.44
C THR A 196 0.11 11.47 14.89
N PRO A 197 0.35 11.40 13.56
CA PRO A 197 1.43 12.15 12.92
C PRO A 197 1.33 13.67 13.11
N VAL A 198 0.12 14.23 13.22
CA VAL A 198 -0.10 15.66 13.49
C VAL A 198 0.42 16.04 14.89
N GLN A 199 0.13 15.23 15.90
CA GLN A 199 0.69 15.43 17.24
C GLN A 199 2.21 15.27 17.25
N LEU A 200 2.77 14.35 16.44
CA LEU A 200 4.21 14.18 16.33
C LEU A 200 4.89 15.48 15.88
N VAL A 201 4.42 16.07 14.79
CA VAL A 201 4.99 17.30 14.26
C VAL A 201 4.80 18.48 15.23
N GLN A 202 3.69 18.54 15.96
CA GLN A 202 3.48 19.55 17.03
C GLN A 202 4.52 19.40 18.15
N VAL A 203 4.82 18.17 18.57
CA VAL A 203 5.87 17.93 19.57
C VAL A 203 7.24 18.36 19.03
N VAL A 204 7.55 18.07 17.77
CA VAL A 204 8.82 18.49 17.15
C VAL A 204 8.93 20.02 17.07
N GLU A 205 7.82 20.73 16.88
CA GLU A 205 7.78 22.21 16.87
C GLU A 205 8.04 22.80 18.25
N GLN A 206 7.69 22.10 19.34
CA GLN A 206 7.73 22.62 20.71
C GLN A 206 8.96 22.15 21.49
N GLU A 207 9.42 20.93 21.25
CA GLU A 207 10.52 20.30 21.99
C GLU A 207 11.85 20.52 21.27
N ARG A 208 12.75 21.32 21.87
CA ARG A 208 14.03 21.71 21.26
C ARG A 208 14.98 20.54 20.97
N GLY A 209 14.87 19.47 21.76
CA GLY A 209 15.65 18.25 21.59
C GLY A 209 15.00 17.21 20.68
N ALA A 210 13.83 17.48 20.10
CA ALA A 210 13.04 16.49 19.37
C ALA A 210 13.68 16.03 18.05
N LEU A 211 13.51 14.73 17.79
CA LEU A 211 13.74 14.05 16.52
C LEU A 211 12.51 13.19 16.25
N GLY A 212 11.76 13.49 15.20
CA GLY A 212 10.50 12.83 14.91
C GLY A 212 10.42 12.32 13.46
N PHE A 213 9.67 11.23 13.24
CA PHE A 213 9.49 10.59 11.94
C PHE A 213 8.05 10.75 11.45
N ALA A 214 7.86 11.45 10.33
CA ALA A 214 6.55 11.63 9.73
C ALA A 214 6.62 11.61 8.20
N GLN A 215 5.47 11.55 7.52
CA GLN A 215 5.43 11.69 6.06
C GLN A 215 6.04 13.04 5.66
N LEU A 216 6.90 13.03 4.65
CA LEU A 216 7.60 14.21 4.14
C LEU A 216 6.64 15.38 3.84
N ALA A 217 5.50 15.09 3.22
CA ALA A 217 4.49 16.10 2.92
C ALA A 217 4.00 16.84 4.17
N LEU A 218 3.78 16.13 5.27
CA LEU A 218 3.34 16.73 6.54
C LEU A 218 4.44 17.59 7.17
N VAL A 219 5.69 17.09 7.17
CA VAL A 219 6.86 17.83 7.70
C VAL A 219 7.04 19.14 6.94
N ARG A 220 6.94 19.11 5.59
CA ARG A 220 7.05 20.31 4.73
C ARG A 220 5.88 21.26 4.91
N GLN A 221 4.66 20.76 4.97
CA GLN A 221 3.46 21.57 5.20
C GLN A 221 3.55 22.36 6.51
N ARG A 222 4.20 21.80 7.52
CA ARG A 222 4.41 22.45 8.83
C ARG A 222 5.67 23.30 8.89
N GLY A 223 6.48 23.35 7.84
CA GLY A 223 7.74 24.11 7.81
C GLY A 223 8.80 23.58 8.77
N ILE A 224 8.72 22.31 9.17
CA ILE A 224 9.69 21.69 10.09
C ILE A 224 10.98 21.39 9.33
N PRO A 225 12.16 21.78 9.87
CA PRO A 225 13.43 21.44 9.25
C PRO A 225 13.65 19.93 9.17
N GLU A 226 14.08 19.48 8.00
CA GLU A 226 14.42 18.08 7.75
C GLU A 226 15.86 17.78 8.15
N LEU A 227 16.08 16.64 8.79
CA LEU A 227 17.39 16.01 8.92
C LEU A 227 17.51 14.96 7.83
N VAL A 228 18.35 15.24 6.83
CA VAL A 228 18.49 14.42 5.62
C VAL A 228 19.44 13.25 5.90
N THR A 229 19.06 12.07 5.45
CA THR A 229 19.88 10.85 5.56
C THR A 229 20.43 10.42 4.19
N ASP A 230 21.52 9.66 4.21
CA ASP A 230 22.12 9.01 3.03
C ASP A 230 21.22 7.95 2.40
N LYS A 231 20.27 7.41 3.14
CA LYS A 231 19.26 6.45 2.66
C LYS A 231 17.87 7.03 2.85
N PRO A 232 17.10 7.21 1.76
CA PRO A 232 15.73 7.69 1.89
C PRO A 232 14.85 6.64 2.57
N LEU A 233 14.07 7.07 3.56
CA LEU A 233 13.05 6.24 4.18
C LEU A 233 11.76 6.36 3.37
N GLN A 234 11.18 5.22 3.01
CA GLN A 234 9.97 5.17 2.21
C GLN A 234 8.95 4.24 2.85
N GLN A 235 7.72 4.71 2.91
CA GLN A 235 6.56 3.92 3.30
C GLN A 235 5.84 3.46 2.04
N THR A 236 5.68 2.16 1.86
CA THR A 236 4.87 1.59 0.80
C THR A 236 3.42 1.53 1.23
N LEU A 237 2.52 1.94 0.36
CA LEU A 237 1.08 1.78 0.50
C LEU A 237 0.65 0.63 -0.41
N SER A 238 0.13 -0.44 0.18
CA SER A 238 -0.22 -1.66 -0.56
C SER A 238 -1.64 -2.10 -0.28
N LEU A 239 -2.27 -2.71 -1.28
CA LEU A 239 -3.45 -3.54 -1.11
C LEU A 239 -3.01 -5.00 -0.95
N VAL A 240 -3.73 -5.76 -0.14
CA VAL A 240 -3.46 -7.18 0.11
C VAL A 240 -4.73 -7.98 -0.14
N THR A 241 -4.59 -9.13 -0.78
CA THR A 241 -5.66 -10.14 -0.96
C THR A 241 -5.28 -11.46 -0.27
N LEU A 242 -6.27 -12.27 0.02
CA LEU A 242 -6.08 -13.67 0.41
C LEU A 242 -6.21 -14.54 -0.85
N GLY A 243 -5.11 -15.12 -1.29
CA GLY A 243 -5.02 -15.80 -2.58
C GLY A 243 -4.95 -14.85 -3.77
N SER A 244 -5.15 -15.39 -4.97
CA SER A 244 -5.23 -14.60 -6.19
C SER A 244 -6.46 -13.70 -6.19
N PRO A 245 -6.35 -12.44 -6.64
CA PRO A 245 -7.50 -11.55 -6.70
C PRO A 245 -8.55 -12.06 -7.69
N THR A 246 -9.82 -11.89 -7.35
CA THR A 246 -10.91 -12.03 -8.32
C THR A 246 -10.83 -10.94 -9.38
N PRO A 247 -11.53 -11.05 -10.53
CA PRO A 247 -11.58 -9.98 -11.53
C PRO A 247 -12.01 -8.63 -10.93
N ALA A 248 -12.99 -8.63 -10.03
CA ALA A 248 -13.47 -7.43 -9.34
C ALA A 248 -12.40 -6.81 -8.43
N MET A 249 -11.72 -7.64 -7.63
CA MET A 249 -10.59 -7.19 -6.79
C MET A 249 -9.44 -6.63 -7.65
N GLN A 250 -9.13 -7.29 -8.78
CA GLN A 250 -8.08 -6.83 -9.69
C GLN A 250 -8.44 -5.46 -10.29
N ALA A 251 -9.69 -5.27 -10.72
CA ALA A 251 -10.16 -3.99 -11.23
C ALA A 251 -10.00 -2.86 -10.20
N VAL A 252 -10.31 -3.12 -8.92
CA VAL A 252 -10.11 -2.15 -7.82
C VAL A 252 -8.63 -1.88 -7.59
N ILE A 253 -7.76 -2.89 -7.62
CA ILE A 253 -6.31 -2.72 -7.48
C ILE A 253 -5.77 -1.81 -8.58
N ASP A 254 -6.17 -2.05 -9.84
CA ASP A 254 -5.67 -1.29 -10.99
C ASP A 254 -6.23 0.14 -11.01
N ALA A 255 -7.52 0.32 -10.70
CA ALA A 255 -8.13 1.64 -10.54
C ALA A 255 -7.44 2.45 -9.41
N THR A 256 -7.11 1.79 -8.29
CA THR A 256 -6.41 2.42 -7.17
C THR A 256 -4.98 2.84 -7.55
N ARG A 257 -4.25 2.03 -8.33
CA ARG A 257 -2.93 2.41 -8.87
C ARG A 257 -3.01 3.63 -9.77
N LEU A 258 -3.99 3.63 -10.69
CA LEU A 258 -4.20 4.76 -11.60
C LEU A 258 -4.53 6.05 -10.84
N ALA A 259 -5.37 5.97 -9.81
CA ALA A 259 -5.68 7.11 -8.95
C ALA A 259 -4.42 7.62 -8.20
N ALA A 260 -3.60 6.71 -7.67
CA ALA A 260 -2.38 7.06 -6.94
C ALA A 260 -1.32 7.75 -7.82
N GLN A 261 -1.26 7.46 -9.12
CA GLN A 261 -0.35 8.13 -10.06
C GLN A 261 -0.63 9.63 -10.21
N LYS A 262 -1.89 10.06 -10.02
CA LYS A 262 -2.27 11.49 -10.08
C LYS A 262 -1.76 12.31 -8.88
N MET A 263 -1.18 11.66 -7.87
CA MET A 263 -0.66 12.31 -6.67
C MET A 263 0.85 12.64 -6.77
N MET A 264 1.52 12.17 -7.80
CA MET A 264 2.94 12.40 -8.04
C MET A 264 3.15 13.63 -8.91
#